data_4f7d43b790527b1675bbd2e0e2b07e7b
#
_entry.id   4f7d43b790527b1675bbd2e0e2b07e7b
#
_cell.length_a   1.000
_cell.length_b   1.000
_cell.length_c   1.000
_cell.angle_alpha   90.00
_cell.angle_beta   90.00
_cell.angle_gamma   90.00
#
_symmetry.space_group_name_H-M   'P 1'
#
loop_
_entity.id
_entity.type
_entity.pdbx_description
1 polymer ?
#
loop_
_entity_poly.entity_id
_entity_poly.type
_entity_poly.pdbx_seq_one_letter_code
_entity_poly.pdbx_strand_id
1 'polypeptide(L)'
;MTKRYLRGLFAGFLISFSQLPAFAQNTSTPIPALVSKNGRHTLMVDGKPYLILGAQMWNSSGWPDILDKTWPQLKELGCNTLEVPIYWENIEKEQGKYDFADLDKLILDARREHIRLVLLWFASFKNGSSQYIPVWMKENTKEYPRMRNAGGQPIQVQATISESNRNADAKAFSAVMAHIRQIDEAHRTVIMMQVENEPGSLGTDRDYSPEATKLFNSQVPAKLVSALKKKAGTWSQVFGFDAPETFSAYYMAQYINYITAEGKKQYPLPMYVNAWLRENRFERAGEHPSGGPTSNMIDVYKAAGPDIDLLAVDIYNRNYVQFRDLCEKYARPDNALFVPETGKGMLFARFHFYAIGDYNTIGVAPYGVDPFHGDPHDQRDKTKLDEKFSPIAANYRLLTPAIPLITSLQGTGKLKAAVEEDGLGEKLLHFSNYDLLLTFGFPSYKTNKEPSGRVLVGETAPDEFYLIGFDTKFQFRPRLGSGFSASELIYMEEGTFENGTWKRRRIWNGDEVYHSTLTPDGVILKVKLRGLQSDQYNTKPNFEQ
;
A
#
# COMPACT_ATOMS: atom_id res chain seq x y z
N MET A 1 50.84 -58.58 -64.13
CA MET A 1 49.55 -57.89 -63.80
C MET A 1 49.22 -58.17 -62.35
N THR A 2 49.57 -57.31 -61.43
CA THR A 2 49.38 -57.54 -59.99
C THR A 2 48.86 -56.28 -59.36
N LYS A 3 47.57 -56.31 -58.92
CA LYS A 3 46.94 -55.23 -58.19
C LYS A 3 47.30 -55.29 -56.69
N ARG A 4 47.92 -54.23 -56.17
CA ARG A 4 48.20 -54.05 -54.75
C ARG A 4 46.99 -53.34 -54.11
N TYR A 5 46.40 -53.90 -53.04
CA TYR A 5 45.44 -53.32 -52.17
C TYR A 5 46.15 -52.55 -51.04
N LEU A 6 45.82 -51.25 -50.90
CA LEU A 6 46.28 -50.46 -49.79
C LEU A 6 45.18 -50.50 -48.72
N ARG A 7 45.47 -50.96 -47.51
CA ARG A 7 44.60 -50.92 -46.33
C ARG A 7 44.85 -49.60 -45.56
N GLY A 8 43.90 -48.72 -45.53
CA GLY A 8 43.94 -47.56 -44.68
C GLY A 8 43.43 -47.90 -43.27
N LEU A 9 44.20 -47.60 -42.23
CA LEU A 9 43.81 -47.63 -40.83
C LEU A 9 43.02 -46.32 -40.52
N PHE A 10 41.76 -46.43 -40.10
CA PHE A 10 41.03 -45.38 -39.47
C PHE A 10 41.22 -45.45 -37.95
N ALA A 11 41.96 -44.49 -37.36
CA ALA A 11 42.06 -44.31 -35.93
C ALA A 11 40.87 -43.48 -35.48
N GLY A 12 39.90 -44.09 -34.77
CA GLY A 12 38.80 -43.42 -34.17
C GLY A 12 39.22 -42.65 -32.89
N PHE A 13 39.12 -41.32 -32.90
CA PHE A 13 39.28 -40.50 -31.70
C PHE A 13 37.96 -40.52 -30.95
N LEU A 14 37.87 -41.20 -29.81
CA LEU A 14 36.80 -41.13 -28.84
C LEU A 14 36.96 -39.84 -28.03
N ILE A 15 36.16 -38.80 -28.33
CA ILE A 15 36.05 -37.61 -27.50
C ILE A 15 35.11 -37.96 -26.36
N SER A 16 35.66 -38.20 -25.16
CA SER A 16 34.89 -38.30 -23.93
C SER A 16 34.37 -36.89 -23.53
N PHE A 17 33.11 -36.65 -23.74
CA PHE A 17 32.43 -35.51 -23.11
C PHE A 17 32.27 -35.78 -21.60
N SER A 18 33.17 -35.23 -20.81
CA SER A 18 32.98 -35.13 -19.37
C SER A 18 31.83 -34.12 -19.12
N GLN A 19 30.67 -34.63 -18.77
CA GLN A 19 29.58 -33.78 -18.24
C GLN A 19 30.07 -33.21 -16.90
N LEU A 20 30.43 -31.93 -16.89
CA LEU A 20 30.55 -31.17 -15.66
C LEU A 20 29.14 -31.09 -15.02
N PRO A 21 29.02 -31.41 -13.73
CA PRO A 21 27.75 -31.20 -13.06
C PRO A 21 27.41 -29.71 -13.12
N ALA A 22 26.30 -29.38 -13.74
CA ALA A 22 25.71 -28.05 -13.62
C ALA A 22 25.37 -27.85 -12.13
N PHE A 23 26.20 -27.08 -11.44
CA PHE A 23 25.81 -26.54 -10.14
C PHE A 23 24.59 -25.69 -10.39
N ALA A 24 23.39 -26.20 -10.05
CA ALA A 24 22.22 -25.40 -9.90
C ALA A 24 22.56 -24.31 -8.86
N GLN A 25 22.79 -23.09 -9.30
CA GLN A 25 22.82 -21.96 -8.42
C GLN A 25 21.44 -21.92 -7.75
N ASN A 26 21.40 -22.32 -6.50
CA ASN A 26 20.29 -22.08 -5.62
C ASN A 26 20.24 -20.56 -5.41
N THR A 27 19.70 -19.83 -6.38
CA THR A 27 19.41 -18.40 -6.21
C THR A 27 18.23 -18.32 -5.26
N SER A 28 18.55 -18.17 -3.97
CA SER A 28 17.52 -17.91 -2.97
C SER A 28 16.72 -16.70 -3.44
N THR A 29 15.40 -16.84 -3.46
CA THR A 29 14.49 -15.74 -3.77
C THR A 29 14.83 -14.54 -2.87
N PRO A 30 14.97 -13.30 -3.42
CA PRO A 30 15.36 -12.15 -2.60
C PRO A 30 14.34 -11.87 -1.51
N ILE A 31 14.81 -11.34 -0.37
CA ILE A 31 13.94 -10.85 0.71
C ILE A 31 13.09 -9.70 0.14
N PRO A 32 11.79 -9.63 0.49
CA PRO A 32 10.97 -8.49 0.14
C PRO A 32 11.63 -7.16 0.51
N ALA A 33 11.59 -6.18 -0.36
CA ALA A 33 12.29 -4.92 -0.17
C ALA A 33 11.51 -3.74 -0.76
N LEU A 34 11.57 -2.58 -0.09
CA LEU A 34 11.12 -1.32 -0.64
C LEU A 34 12.29 -0.66 -1.39
N VAL A 35 12.19 -0.57 -2.71
CA VAL A 35 13.22 0.01 -3.56
C VAL A 35 12.81 1.41 -3.97
N SER A 36 13.70 2.38 -3.73
CA SER A 36 13.49 3.78 -4.11
C SER A 36 14.48 4.19 -5.21
N LYS A 37 13.94 4.71 -6.32
CA LYS A 37 14.75 5.22 -7.44
C LYS A 37 14.12 6.48 -8.00
N ASN A 38 14.86 7.59 -8.00
CA ASN A 38 14.42 8.90 -8.50
C ASN A 38 13.10 9.37 -7.87
N GLY A 39 12.90 9.16 -6.56
CA GLY A 39 11.68 9.52 -5.85
C GLY A 39 10.48 8.60 -6.11
N ARG A 40 10.68 7.54 -6.88
CA ARG A 40 9.70 6.46 -7.07
C ARG A 40 10.00 5.32 -6.13
N HIS A 41 8.97 4.82 -5.48
CA HIS A 41 9.05 3.68 -4.58
C HIS A 41 8.34 2.46 -5.19
N THR A 42 8.92 1.29 -4.99
CA THR A 42 8.36 0.03 -5.48
C THR A 42 8.60 -1.05 -4.44
N LEU A 43 7.53 -1.70 -4.00
CA LEU A 43 7.65 -2.92 -3.19
C LEU A 43 8.07 -4.07 -4.12
N MET A 44 9.15 -4.73 -3.76
CA MET A 44 9.66 -5.91 -4.48
C MET A 44 9.35 -7.17 -3.68
N VAL A 45 8.68 -8.13 -4.29
CA VAL A 45 8.42 -9.46 -3.72
C VAL A 45 8.88 -10.48 -4.75
N ASP A 46 9.61 -11.50 -4.31
CA ASP A 46 10.23 -12.50 -5.18
C ASP A 46 11.07 -11.88 -6.33
N GLY A 47 11.71 -10.74 -6.07
CA GLY A 47 12.50 -10.01 -7.06
C GLY A 47 11.69 -9.28 -8.14
N LYS A 48 10.37 -9.18 -8.00
CA LYS A 48 9.47 -8.53 -8.96
C LYS A 48 8.71 -7.37 -8.30
N PRO A 49 8.36 -6.32 -9.06
CA PRO A 49 7.43 -5.29 -8.59
C PRO A 49 6.11 -5.90 -8.13
N TYR A 50 5.65 -5.48 -6.96
CA TYR A 50 4.43 -5.97 -6.33
C TYR A 50 3.53 -4.81 -5.95
N LEU A 51 2.26 -4.88 -6.35
CA LEU A 51 1.21 -3.95 -5.93
C LEU A 51 0.28 -4.68 -4.97
N ILE A 52 0.20 -4.21 -3.74
CA ILE A 52 -0.74 -4.75 -2.76
C ILE A 52 -2.17 -4.37 -3.16
N LEU A 53 -2.95 -5.37 -3.54
CA LEU A 53 -4.40 -5.32 -3.61
C LEU A 53 -4.89 -6.11 -2.39
N GLY A 54 -4.92 -5.42 -1.25
CA GLY A 54 -5.02 -6.04 0.06
C GLY A 54 -6.41 -6.03 0.66
N ALA A 55 -6.50 -6.60 1.85
CA ALA A 55 -7.62 -6.45 2.77
C ALA A 55 -7.08 -6.54 4.19
N GLN A 56 -7.67 -5.80 5.12
CA GLN A 56 -7.28 -5.84 6.53
C GLN A 56 -8.39 -6.46 7.38
N MET A 57 -7.99 -7.26 8.35
CA MET A 57 -8.90 -7.87 9.34
C MET A 57 -9.30 -6.86 10.43
N TRP A 58 -10.40 -7.15 11.12
CA TRP A 58 -10.76 -6.44 12.35
C TRP A 58 -9.69 -6.64 13.45
N ASN A 59 -9.64 -5.68 14.39
CA ASN A 59 -8.60 -5.61 15.43
C ASN A 59 -8.47 -6.88 16.29
N SER A 60 -9.55 -7.60 16.50
CA SER A 60 -9.57 -8.80 17.36
C SER A 60 -9.87 -10.08 16.58
N SER A 61 -9.51 -10.14 15.31
CA SER A 61 -9.86 -11.24 14.41
C SER A 61 -8.67 -12.07 13.92
N GLY A 62 -7.44 -11.77 14.37
CA GLY A 62 -6.24 -12.54 14.00
C GLY A 62 -6.14 -13.94 14.65
N TRP A 63 -7.27 -14.61 14.92
CA TRP A 63 -7.34 -15.90 15.56
C TRP A 63 -7.61 -17.04 14.58
N PRO A 64 -7.07 -18.25 14.80
CA PRO A 64 -7.17 -19.36 13.85
C PRO A 64 -8.57 -19.72 13.39
N ASP A 65 -9.54 -19.77 14.29
CA ASP A 65 -10.94 -20.11 13.99
C ASP A 65 -11.69 -19.03 13.18
N ILE A 66 -11.27 -17.78 13.30
CA ILE A 66 -11.78 -16.67 12.50
C ILE A 66 -11.13 -16.69 11.12
N LEU A 67 -9.81 -16.90 11.07
CA LEU A 67 -9.05 -17.01 9.82
C LEU A 67 -9.59 -18.14 8.94
N ASP A 68 -9.91 -19.31 9.49
CA ASP A 68 -10.46 -20.43 8.75
C ASP A 68 -11.78 -20.07 8.02
N LYS A 69 -12.56 -19.14 8.55
CA LYS A 69 -13.79 -18.63 7.93
C LYS A 69 -13.53 -17.46 6.96
N THR A 70 -12.38 -16.80 7.10
CA THR A 70 -12.03 -15.63 6.29
C THR A 70 -11.40 -16.01 4.95
N TRP A 71 -10.64 -17.10 4.86
CA TRP A 71 -9.96 -17.50 3.61
C TRP A 71 -10.89 -17.61 2.40
N PRO A 72 -12.11 -18.19 2.47
CA PRO A 72 -13.02 -18.20 1.34
C PRO A 72 -13.44 -16.80 0.88
N GLN A 73 -13.63 -15.86 1.82
CA GLN A 73 -14.01 -14.48 1.52
C GLN A 73 -12.89 -13.72 0.82
N LEU A 74 -11.63 -13.97 1.20
CA LEU A 74 -10.47 -13.39 0.53
C LEU A 74 -10.33 -13.87 -0.91
N LYS A 75 -10.66 -15.13 -1.19
CA LYS A 75 -10.72 -15.66 -2.56
C LYS A 75 -11.82 -14.99 -3.39
N GLU A 76 -12.98 -14.79 -2.81
CA GLU A 76 -14.10 -14.08 -3.44
C GLU A 76 -13.74 -12.63 -3.72
N LEU A 77 -13.07 -11.96 -2.78
CA LEU A 77 -12.55 -10.60 -2.93
C LEU A 77 -11.48 -10.52 -4.04
N GLY A 78 -10.69 -11.58 -4.21
CA GLY A 78 -9.58 -11.62 -5.17
C GLY A 78 -8.36 -10.79 -4.73
N CYS A 79 -8.19 -10.58 -3.42
CA CYS A 79 -7.00 -9.91 -2.89
C CYS A 79 -5.76 -10.81 -2.99
N ASN A 80 -4.59 -10.18 -3.10
CA ASN A 80 -3.30 -10.87 -3.13
C ASN A 80 -2.56 -10.81 -1.78
N THR A 81 -3.04 -9.98 -0.85
CA THR A 81 -2.40 -9.71 0.44
C THR A 81 -3.44 -9.56 1.54
N LEU A 82 -3.17 -10.16 2.70
CA LEU A 82 -3.95 -9.97 3.92
C LEU A 82 -3.10 -9.21 4.95
N GLU A 83 -3.67 -8.14 5.48
CA GLU A 83 -3.16 -7.46 6.67
C GLU A 83 -3.86 -8.02 7.90
N VAL A 84 -3.08 -8.61 8.82
CA VAL A 84 -3.62 -9.33 9.97
C VAL A 84 -2.87 -9.02 11.25
N PRO A 85 -3.59 -8.68 12.35
CA PRO A 85 -2.97 -8.40 13.63
C PRO A 85 -2.38 -9.68 14.26
N ILE A 86 -1.21 -9.51 14.87
CA ILE A 86 -0.60 -10.43 15.81
C ILE A 86 -0.43 -9.71 17.14
N TYR A 87 -0.68 -10.40 18.25
CA TYR A 87 -0.87 -9.78 19.54
C TYR A 87 0.27 -10.11 20.50
N TRP A 88 0.96 -9.08 21.01
CA TRP A 88 2.03 -9.30 22.01
C TRP A 88 1.53 -10.05 23.23
N GLU A 89 0.38 -9.64 23.79
CA GLU A 89 -0.20 -10.28 24.98
C GLU A 89 -0.52 -11.77 24.79
N ASN A 90 -0.72 -12.25 23.55
CA ASN A 90 -0.93 -13.66 23.25
C ASN A 90 0.40 -14.40 23.02
N ILE A 91 1.35 -13.75 22.38
CA ILE A 91 2.67 -14.35 22.07
C ILE A 91 3.53 -14.48 23.33
N GLU A 92 3.49 -13.52 24.26
CA GLU A 92 4.31 -13.51 25.49
C GLU A 92 3.43 -13.41 26.75
N LYS A 93 2.62 -14.43 27.00
CA LYS A 93 1.74 -14.52 28.18
C LYS A 93 2.52 -14.48 29.49
N GLU A 94 3.70 -15.09 29.51
CA GLU A 94 4.66 -15.05 30.60
C GLU A 94 5.94 -14.41 30.13
N GLN A 95 6.52 -13.52 30.92
CA GLN A 95 7.72 -12.76 30.55
C GLN A 95 8.88 -13.68 30.10
N GLY A 96 9.33 -13.48 28.86
CA GLY A 96 10.43 -14.24 28.25
C GLY A 96 10.04 -15.62 27.71
N LYS A 97 8.74 -15.99 27.74
CA LYS A 97 8.25 -17.24 27.14
C LYS A 97 7.33 -16.92 25.97
N TYR A 98 7.73 -17.34 24.78
CA TYR A 98 7.03 -17.04 23.53
C TYR A 98 6.27 -18.25 23.02
N ASP A 99 5.01 -18.05 22.65
CA ASP A 99 4.14 -19.02 22.00
C ASP A 99 3.83 -18.53 20.58
N PHE A 100 4.31 -19.25 19.59
CA PHE A 100 4.14 -18.90 18.18
C PHE A 100 3.13 -19.79 17.43
N ALA A 101 2.37 -20.65 18.13
CA ALA A 101 1.50 -21.63 17.49
C ALA A 101 0.45 -20.98 16.55
N ASP A 102 -0.18 -19.89 16.98
CA ASP A 102 -1.17 -19.17 16.17
C ASP A 102 -0.49 -18.47 14.96
N LEU A 103 0.72 -17.92 15.16
CA LEU A 103 1.50 -17.30 14.10
C LEU A 103 1.94 -18.33 13.03
N ASP A 104 2.37 -19.51 13.48
CA ASP A 104 2.74 -20.62 12.59
C ASP A 104 1.55 -21.03 11.72
N LYS A 105 0.38 -21.26 12.34
CA LYS A 105 -0.84 -21.62 11.62
C LYS A 105 -1.21 -20.54 10.59
N LEU A 106 -1.18 -19.27 10.99
CA LEU A 106 -1.47 -18.14 10.09
C LEU A 106 -0.57 -18.14 8.85
N ILE A 107 0.75 -18.26 9.04
CA ILE A 107 1.73 -18.23 7.95
C ILE A 107 1.56 -19.45 7.03
N LEU A 108 1.37 -20.64 7.59
CA LEU A 108 1.19 -21.88 6.84
C LEU A 108 -0.12 -21.87 6.05
N ASP A 109 -1.20 -21.38 6.64
CA ASP A 109 -2.49 -21.27 5.97
C ASP A 109 -2.43 -20.23 4.84
N ALA A 110 -1.89 -19.05 5.07
CA ALA A 110 -1.74 -18.02 4.04
C ALA A 110 -0.90 -18.54 2.84
N ARG A 111 0.16 -19.30 3.13
CA ARG A 111 0.99 -19.95 2.11
C ARG A 111 0.18 -20.96 1.29
N ARG A 112 -0.64 -21.79 1.93
CA ARG A 112 -1.54 -22.74 1.27
C ARG A 112 -2.57 -22.03 0.41
N GLU A 113 -3.09 -20.89 0.87
CA GLU A 113 -4.09 -20.09 0.18
C GLU A 113 -3.48 -19.16 -0.88
N HIS A 114 -2.15 -19.15 -1.06
CA HIS A 114 -1.41 -18.27 -1.99
C HIS A 114 -1.62 -16.77 -1.73
N ILE A 115 -1.83 -16.38 -0.48
CA ILE A 115 -1.98 -14.99 -0.04
C ILE A 115 -0.71 -14.56 0.69
N ARG A 116 -0.18 -13.37 0.36
CA ARG A 116 0.91 -12.75 1.10
C ARG A 116 0.37 -12.10 2.36
N LEU A 117 1.24 -11.95 3.36
CA LEU A 117 0.89 -11.35 4.64
C LEU A 117 1.65 -10.05 4.88
N VAL A 118 0.93 -9.05 5.36
CA VAL A 118 1.46 -7.94 6.13
C VAL A 118 1.01 -8.15 7.57
N LEU A 119 1.96 -8.38 8.47
CA LEU A 119 1.64 -8.63 9.87
C LEU A 119 1.65 -7.33 10.66
N LEU A 120 0.60 -7.10 11.45
CA LEU A 120 0.41 -5.91 12.25
C LEU A 120 0.79 -6.23 13.70
N TRP A 121 1.91 -5.68 14.17
CA TRP A 121 2.37 -5.85 15.54
C TRP A 121 1.56 -4.96 16.49
N PHE A 122 0.50 -5.54 17.10
CA PHE A 122 -0.28 -4.87 18.13
C PHE A 122 0.37 -5.08 19.48
N ALA A 123 0.99 -4.03 20.00
CA ALA A 123 1.83 -4.11 21.20
C ALA A 123 1.68 -2.89 22.11
N SER A 124 2.71 -2.04 22.18
CA SER A 124 2.73 -0.88 23.07
C SER A 124 1.71 0.17 22.70
N PHE A 125 1.41 0.31 21.40
CA PHE A 125 0.47 1.34 20.93
C PHE A 125 -0.53 0.76 19.91
N LYS A 126 -1.81 0.97 20.20
CA LYS A 126 -2.92 0.69 19.30
C LYS A 126 -4.02 1.73 19.52
N ASN A 127 -4.37 2.50 18.47
CA ASN A 127 -5.42 3.53 18.52
C ASN A 127 -5.20 4.53 19.68
N GLY A 128 -3.97 5.01 19.84
CA GLY A 128 -3.64 5.98 20.88
C GLY A 128 -3.73 5.46 22.31
N SER A 129 -3.68 4.13 22.54
CA SER A 129 -3.69 3.48 23.84
C SER A 129 -2.79 2.24 23.86
N SER A 130 -2.58 1.65 25.07
CA SER A 130 -1.68 0.51 25.30
C SER A 130 -2.45 -0.70 25.85
N GLN A 131 -3.37 -1.24 25.05
CA GLN A 131 -4.23 -2.34 25.47
C GLN A 131 -3.63 -3.73 25.22
N TYR A 132 -2.75 -3.88 24.22
CA TYR A 132 -2.23 -5.17 23.75
C TYR A 132 -0.89 -5.58 24.37
N ILE A 133 -0.41 -4.84 25.36
CA ILE A 133 0.75 -5.26 26.17
C ILE A 133 0.38 -6.43 27.08
N PRO A 134 1.32 -7.35 27.41
CA PRO A 134 1.06 -8.49 28.28
C PRO A 134 0.58 -8.12 29.68
N VAL A 135 -0.15 -9.05 30.32
CA VAL A 135 -0.70 -8.86 31.67
C VAL A 135 0.39 -8.53 32.69
N TRP A 136 1.54 -9.19 32.62
CA TRP A 136 2.67 -8.94 33.52
C TRP A 136 3.22 -7.51 33.45
N MET A 137 3.09 -6.81 32.27
CA MET A 137 3.37 -5.38 32.16
C MET A 137 2.22 -4.50 32.68
N LYS A 138 0.97 -4.92 32.42
CA LYS A 138 -0.22 -4.19 32.91
C LYS A 138 -0.23 -4.09 34.42
N GLU A 139 0.21 -5.13 35.12
CA GLU A 139 0.22 -5.23 36.58
C GLU A 139 1.46 -4.57 37.23
N ASN A 140 2.57 -4.43 36.50
CA ASN A 140 3.81 -3.86 37.03
C ASN A 140 4.08 -2.42 36.48
N THR A 141 3.19 -1.49 36.83
CA THR A 141 3.29 -0.08 36.38
C THR A 141 4.48 0.71 36.97
N LYS A 142 5.16 0.14 37.97
CA LYS A 142 6.39 0.72 38.53
C LYS A 142 7.58 0.53 37.58
N GLU A 143 7.73 -0.64 37.03
CA GLU A 143 8.78 -0.99 36.07
C GLU A 143 8.41 -0.55 34.64
N TYR A 144 7.11 -0.64 34.32
CA TYR A 144 6.54 -0.30 33.00
C TYR A 144 5.61 0.91 33.12
N PRO A 145 6.16 2.14 33.27
CA PRO A 145 5.38 3.32 33.59
C PRO A 145 4.46 3.76 32.45
N ARG A 146 3.34 4.37 32.85
CA ARG A 146 2.38 5.02 31.96
C ARG A 146 2.70 6.50 31.78
N MET A 147 2.26 7.04 30.63
CA MET A 147 2.19 8.49 30.47
C MET A 147 1.23 9.10 31.50
N ARG A 148 1.46 10.40 31.79
CA ARG A 148 0.56 11.19 32.63
C ARG A 148 -0.06 12.33 31.84
N ASN A 149 -1.35 12.60 32.06
CA ASN A 149 -2.00 13.77 31.52
C ASN A 149 -1.57 15.07 32.26
N ALA A 150 -2.04 16.22 31.77
CA ALA A 150 -1.73 17.53 32.36
C ALA A 150 -2.12 17.67 33.84
N GLY A 151 -3.10 16.89 34.32
CA GLY A 151 -3.49 16.81 35.73
C GLY A 151 -2.59 15.89 36.57
N GLY A 152 -1.53 15.29 36.00
CA GLY A 152 -0.60 14.38 36.65
C GLY A 152 -1.14 12.96 36.84
N GLN A 153 -2.30 12.64 36.32
CA GLN A 153 -2.92 11.32 36.43
C GLN A 153 -2.36 10.38 35.35
N PRO A 154 -2.05 9.11 35.67
CA PRO A 154 -1.64 8.14 34.69
C PRO A 154 -2.80 7.84 33.71
N ILE A 155 -2.45 7.68 32.44
CA ILE A 155 -3.38 7.28 31.37
C ILE A 155 -3.00 5.88 30.85
N GLN A 156 -3.87 5.25 30.09
CA GLN A 156 -3.62 3.89 29.55
C GLN A 156 -2.73 3.94 28.29
N VAL A 157 -1.61 4.64 28.37
CA VAL A 157 -0.60 4.75 27.31
C VAL A 157 0.77 4.54 27.92
N GLN A 158 1.60 3.70 27.34
CA GLN A 158 2.98 3.47 27.78
C GLN A 158 3.83 4.75 27.61
N ALA A 159 4.64 5.03 28.62
CA ALA A 159 5.57 6.17 28.55
C ALA A 159 6.66 5.90 27.49
N THR A 160 6.70 6.72 26.43
CA THR A 160 7.65 6.57 25.31
C THR A 160 9.09 6.80 25.70
N ILE A 161 9.32 7.55 26.79
CA ILE A 161 10.66 7.83 27.33
C ILE A 161 11.20 6.69 28.21
N SER A 162 10.38 5.68 28.52
CA SER A 162 10.76 4.55 29.37
C SER A 162 11.56 3.50 28.59
N GLU A 163 12.82 3.31 28.99
CA GLU A 163 13.67 2.27 28.40
C GLU A 163 13.16 0.85 28.71
N SER A 164 12.57 0.60 29.88
CA SER A 164 12.01 -0.69 30.22
C SER A 164 10.84 -1.06 29.31
N ASN A 165 9.91 -0.12 29.05
CA ASN A 165 8.82 -0.33 28.10
C ASN A 165 9.35 -0.68 26.71
N ARG A 166 10.22 0.17 26.17
CA ARG A 166 10.81 0.02 24.84
C ARG A 166 11.61 -1.28 24.69
N ASN A 167 12.42 -1.63 25.68
CA ASN A 167 13.28 -2.81 25.64
C ASN A 167 12.47 -4.11 25.74
N ALA A 168 11.37 -4.12 26.51
CA ALA A 168 10.47 -5.27 26.61
C ALA A 168 9.80 -5.54 25.26
N ASP A 169 9.23 -4.52 24.63
CA ASP A 169 8.59 -4.59 23.31
C ASP A 169 9.59 -5.03 22.24
N ALA A 170 10.73 -4.36 22.13
CA ALA A 170 11.77 -4.69 21.17
C ALA A 170 12.28 -6.13 21.32
N LYS A 171 12.36 -6.66 22.53
CA LYS A 171 12.75 -8.05 22.77
C LYS A 171 11.70 -9.03 22.24
N ALA A 172 10.42 -8.76 22.49
CA ALA A 172 9.33 -9.59 22.00
C ALA A 172 9.25 -9.53 20.47
N PHE A 173 9.29 -8.32 19.89
CA PHE A 173 9.28 -8.15 18.44
C PHE A 173 10.48 -8.81 17.76
N SER A 174 11.68 -8.72 18.34
CA SER A 174 12.86 -9.44 17.85
C SER A 174 12.68 -10.94 17.84
N ALA A 175 12.04 -11.52 18.88
CA ALA A 175 11.75 -12.94 18.92
C ALA A 175 10.75 -13.34 17.80
N VAL A 176 9.72 -12.54 17.57
CA VAL A 176 8.77 -12.73 16.46
C VAL A 176 9.49 -12.69 15.11
N MET A 177 10.34 -11.69 14.87
CA MET A 177 11.05 -11.55 13.61
C MET A 177 12.05 -12.69 13.35
N ALA A 178 12.75 -13.15 14.40
CA ALA A 178 13.63 -14.32 14.31
C ALA A 178 12.85 -15.60 13.97
N HIS A 179 11.68 -15.77 14.57
CA HIS A 179 10.79 -16.91 14.32
C HIS A 179 10.22 -16.87 12.89
N ILE A 180 9.71 -15.73 12.43
CA ILE A 180 9.25 -15.55 11.04
C ILE A 180 10.38 -15.89 10.06
N ARG A 181 11.59 -15.41 10.29
CA ARG A 181 12.73 -15.77 9.46
C ARG A 181 12.92 -17.27 9.38
N GLN A 182 12.89 -17.96 10.52
CA GLN A 182 13.11 -19.41 10.59
C GLN A 182 12.10 -20.19 9.74
N ILE A 183 10.80 -19.82 9.77
CA ILE A 183 9.75 -20.61 9.13
C ILE A 183 9.36 -20.13 7.74
N ASP A 184 9.67 -18.88 7.38
CA ASP A 184 9.19 -18.25 6.16
C ASP A 184 10.28 -17.69 5.22
N GLU A 185 11.57 -17.68 5.61
CA GLU A 185 12.64 -17.11 4.79
C GLU A 185 12.72 -17.73 3.39
N ALA A 186 12.39 -19.02 3.22
CA ALA A 186 12.37 -19.70 1.93
C ALA A 186 11.10 -19.43 1.10
N HIS A 187 10.03 -18.94 1.72
CA HIS A 187 8.69 -18.86 1.12
C HIS A 187 8.21 -17.43 0.86
N ARG A 188 8.69 -16.46 1.65
CA ARG A 188 8.29 -15.05 1.54
C ARG A 188 6.79 -14.83 1.67
N THR A 189 6.10 -15.64 2.48
CA THR A 189 4.67 -15.45 2.76
C THR A 189 4.43 -14.12 3.44
N VAL A 190 5.26 -13.78 4.43
CA VAL A 190 5.29 -12.46 5.08
C VAL A 190 6.16 -11.51 4.25
N ILE A 191 5.57 -10.42 3.78
CA ILE A 191 6.25 -9.47 2.88
C ILE A 191 6.55 -8.12 3.51
N MET A 192 5.89 -7.77 4.61
CA MET A 192 6.06 -6.49 5.32
C MET A 192 5.53 -6.59 6.74
N MET A 193 6.00 -5.73 7.63
CA MET A 193 5.52 -5.61 9.01
C MET A 193 5.02 -4.20 9.28
N GLN A 194 3.89 -4.07 9.93
CA GLN A 194 3.51 -2.84 10.62
C GLN A 194 4.02 -2.91 12.06
N VAL A 195 4.77 -1.90 12.49
CA VAL A 195 5.30 -1.80 13.86
C VAL A 195 4.42 -0.83 14.61
N GLU A 196 3.67 -1.33 15.59
CA GLU A 196 2.58 -0.63 16.27
C GLU A 196 1.41 -0.29 15.34
N ASN A 197 0.33 0.25 15.87
CA ASN A 197 -0.79 0.68 15.06
C ASN A 197 -1.38 2.00 15.56
N GLU A 198 -1.43 2.99 14.66
CA GLU A 198 -1.95 4.32 14.97
C GLU A 198 -1.42 4.85 16.31
N PRO A 199 -0.07 4.88 16.46
CA PRO A 199 0.57 5.24 17.72
C PRO A 199 0.29 6.70 18.06
N GLY A 200 0.38 6.99 19.36
CA GLY A 200 0.12 8.30 19.91
C GLY A 200 -0.51 8.20 21.28
N SER A 201 -0.98 9.32 21.82
CA SER A 201 -1.70 9.37 23.09
C SER A 201 -3.04 10.08 22.93
N LEU A 202 -4.14 9.39 23.28
CA LEU A 202 -5.46 10.01 23.47
C LEU A 202 -5.58 10.57 24.88
N GLY A 203 -6.25 11.71 25.01
CA GLY A 203 -6.53 12.39 26.29
C GLY A 203 -5.38 13.25 26.83
N THR A 204 -4.25 13.35 26.11
CA THR A 204 -3.15 14.26 26.43
C THR A 204 -2.37 14.61 25.17
N ASP A 205 -1.88 15.84 25.09
CA ASP A 205 -1.04 16.32 23.99
C ASP A 205 0.44 15.87 24.13
N ARG A 206 0.90 15.57 25.35
CA ARG A 206 2.20 14.97 25.67
C ARG A 206 2.18 14.22 26.99
N ASP A 207 3.24 13.52 27.33
CA ASP A 207 3.49 13.00 28.66
C ASP A 207 3.88 14.15 29.62
N TYR A 208 3.16 14.27 30.75
CA TYR A 208 3.39 15.22 31.82
C TYR A 208 4.06 14.59 33.05
N SER A 209 4.61 13.39 32.95
CA SER A 209 5.45 12.85 34.03
C SER A 209 6.59 13.80 34.35
N PRO A 210 7.15 13.75 35.58
CA PRO A 210 8.28 14.61 35.95
C PRO A 210 9.46 14.48 35.00
N GLU A 211 9.77 13.25 34.57
CA GLU A 211 10.86 12.92 33.66
C GLU A 211 10.61 13.51 32.26
N ALA A 212 9.42 13.30 31.69
CA ALA A 212 9.04 13.87 30.40
C ALA A 212 8.99 15.41 30.45
N THR A 213 8.49 15.99 31.54
CA THR A 213 8.47 17.45 31.72
C THR A 213 9.88 18.04 31.81
N LYS A 214 10.82 17.35 32.44
CA LYS A 214 12.22 17.75 32.45
C LYS A 214 12.82 17.76 31.04
N LEU A 215 12.54 16.72 30.24
CA LEU A 215 12.97 16.63 28.83
C LEU A 215 12.30 17.70 27.96
N PHE A 216 11.01 17.97 28.16
CA PHE A 216 10.29 19.00 27.42
C PHE A 216 10.84 20.42 27.69
N ASN A 217 11.31 20.69 28.89
CA ASN A 217 11.94 21.97 29.25
C ASN A 217 13.42 22.06 28.86
N SER A 218 14.02 20.98 28.34
CA SER A 218 15.41 20.97 27.86
C SER A 218 15.51 21.48 26.41
N GLN A 219 16.75 21.57 25.90
CA GLN A 219 17.01 21.89 24.50
C GLN A 219 16.49 20.78 23.58
N VAL A 220 15.90 21.16 22.44
CA VAL A 220 15.57 20.20 21.36
C VAL A 220 16.85 19.52 20.89
N PRO A 221 16.86 18.21 20.67
CA PRO A 221 18.03 17.49 20.18
C PRO A 221 18.59 18.09 18.89
N ALA A 222 19.90 18.32 18.84
CA ALA A 222 20.59 18.99 17.73
C ALA A 222 20.30 18.31 16.36
N LYS A 223 20.19 16.96 16.35
CA LYS A 223 19.85 16.19 15.15
C LYS A 223 18.49 16.60 14.59
N LEU A 224 17.47 16.75 15.45
CA LEU A 224 16.13 17.17 15.03
C LEU A 224 16.12 18.62 14.53
N VAL A 225 16.74 19.52 15.29
CA VAL A 225 16.86 20.94 14.92
C VAL A 225 17.51 21.10 13.54
N SER A 226 18.60 20.36 13.30
CA SER A 226 19.32 20.37 12.03
C SER A 226 18.47 19.80 10.88
N ALA A 227 17.81 18.65 11.09
CA ALA A 227 16.97 18.02 10.08
C ALA A 227 15.79 18.91 9.66
N LEU A 228 15.17 19.59 10.62
CA LEU A 228 14.04 20.50 10.39
C LEU A 228 14.47 21.93 10.02
N LYS A 229 15.79 22.20 9.92
CA LYS A 229 16.35 23.53 9.59
C LYS A 229 15.83 24.63 10.53
N LYS A 230 15.70 24.32 11.82
CA LYS A 230 15.26 25.24 12.87
C LYS A 230 16.45 25.85 13.62
N LYS A 231 16.20 26.90 14.37
CA LYS A 231 17.19 27.47 15.34
C LYS A 231 17.13 26.63 16.62
N ALA A 232 18.28 26.46 17.29
CA ALA A 232 18.36 25.79 18.57
C ALA A 232 17.57 26.56 19.66
N GLY A 233 16.96 25.82 20.57
CA GLY A 233 16.13 26.33 21.65
C GLY A 233 15.43 25.21 22.41
N THR A 234 14.68 25.55 23.45
CA THR A 234 13.77 24.61 24.11
C THR A 234 12.61 24.24 23.17
N TRP A 235 11.88 23.17 23.46
CA TRP A 235 10.75 22.72 22.64
C TRP A 235 9.74 23.85 22.39
N SER A 236 9.34 24.58 23.43
CA SER A 236 8.41 25.71 23.30
C SER A 236 8.98 26.87 22.46
N GLN A 237 10.30 27.13 22.55
CA GLN A 237 10.96 28.18 21.75
C GLN A 237 11.03 27.81 20.25
N VAL A 238 11.26 26.53 19.95
CA VAL A 238 11.45 26.04 18.56
C VAL A 238 10.12 25.83 17.86
N PHE A 239 9.12 25.27 18.54
CA PHE A 239 7.88 24.79 17.94
C PHE A 239 6.63 25.55 18.39
N GLY A 240 6.72 26.43 19.39
CA GLY A 240 5.60 27.26 19.83
C GLY A 240 4.39 26.43 20.25
N PHE A 241 3.26 26.67 19.59
CA PHE A 241 2.00 25.97 19.85
C PHE A 241 2.10 24.46 19.59
N ASP A 242 2.84 24.03 18.59
CA ASP A 242 2.98 22.62 18.21
C ASP A 242 4.03 21.87 19.06
N ALA A 243 4.66 22.53 20.04
CA ALA A 243 5.73 21.95 20.84
C ALA A 243 5.33 20.67 21.58
N PRO A 244 4.16 20.56 22.24
CA PRO A 244 3.74 19.34 22.92
C PRO A 244 3.62 18.15 21.96
N GLU A 245 2.92 18.32 20.83
CA GLU A 245 2.73 17.26 19.84
C GLU A 245 4.06 16.87 19.16
N THR A 246 4.92 17.87 18.84
CA THR A 246 6.22 17.60 18.23
C THR A 246 7.15 16.84 19.19
N PHE A 247 7.09 17.16 20.49
CA PHE A 247 7.79 16.41 21.52
C PHE A 247 7.31 14.95 21.58
N SER A 248 6.00 14.75 21.63
CA SER A 248 5.39 13.42 21.62
C SER A 248 5.78 12.63 20.37
N ALA A 249 5.71 13.25 19.18
CA ALA A 249 6.06 12.62 17.90
C ALA A 249 7.54 12.21 17.85
N TYR A 250 8.43 13.05 18.38
CA TYR A 250 9.87 12.74 18.42
C TYR A 250 10.16 11.49 19.27
N TYR A 251 9.64 11.43 20.49
CA TYR A 251 9.89 10.29 21.38
C TYR A 251 9.14 9.04 20.96
N MET A 252 7.95 9.19 20.38
CA MET A 252 7.19 8.08 19.76
C MET A 252 7.97 7.48 18.59
N ALA A 253 8.44 8.33 17.66
CA ALA A 253 9.24 7.88 16.52
C ALA A 253 10.53 7.18 16.96
N GLN A 254 11.22 7.67 18.01
CA GLN A 254 12.41 7.00 18.55
C GLN A 254 12.09 5.63 19.17
N TYR A 255 10.98 5.54 19.90
CA TYR A 255 10.51 4.28 20.50
C TYR A 255 10.26 3.24 19.42
N ILE A 256 9.44 3.57 18.41
CA ILE A 256 9.09 2.67 17.31
C ILE A 256 10.34 2.34 16.47
N ASN A 257 11.20 3.32 16.21
CA ASN A 257 12.45 3.09 15.48
C ASN A 257 13.36 2.07 16.18
N TYR A 258 13.44 2.11 17.49
CA TYR A 258 14.26 1.15 18.24
C TYR A 258 13.72 -0.27 18.07
N ILE A 259 12.40 -0.46 18.18
CA ILE A 259 11.73 -1.76 17.95
C ILE A 259 11.98 -2.22 16.52
N THR A 260 11.79 -1.33 15.54
CA THR A 260 12.02 -1.58 14.12
C THR A 260 13.47 -2.02 13.85
N ALA A 261 14.44 -1.30 14.40
CA ALA A 261 15.86 -1.60 14.22
C ALA A 261 16.23 -2.97 14.82
N GLU A 262 15.74 -3.29 16.02
CA GLU A 262 15.98 -4.59 16.66
C GLU A 262 15.33 -5.75 15.87
N GLY A 263 14.11 -5.53 15.35
CA GLY A 263 13.44 -6.51 14.47
C GLY A 263 14.18 -6.73 13.16
N LYS A 264 14.63 -5.66 12.50
CA LYS A 264 15.40 -5.74 11.24
C LYS A 264 16.72 -6.47 11.37
N LYS A 265 17.37 -6.43 12.54
CA LYS A 265 18.57 -7.25 12.81
C LYS A 265 18.29 -8.76 12.69
N GLN A 266 17.07 -9.17 12.99
CA GLN A 266 16.65 -10.58 12.90
C GLN A 266 16.21 -10.93 11.47
N TYR A 267 15.30 -10.14 10.89
CA TYR A 267 14.78 -10.34 9.54
C TYR A 267 14.45 -8.98 8.90
N PRO A 268 15.23 -8.52 7.90
CA PRO A 268 15.12 -7.16 7.37
C PRO A 268 14.00 -7.01 6.34
N LEU A 269 12.77 -7.37 6.71
CA LEU A 269 11.58 -7.05 5.93
C LEU A 269 11.34 -5.53 5.91
N PRO A 270 10.67 -4.98 4.89
CA PRO A 270 10.14 -3.63 4.94
C PRO A 270 9.22 -3.44 6.15
N MET A 271 9.38 -2.33 6.87
CA MET A 271 8.61 -2.04 8.07
C MET A 271 8.03 -0.63 8.03
N TYR A 272 6.79 -0.49 8.46
CA TYR A 272 6.08 0.78 8.46
C TYR A 272 5.33 1.03 9.76
N VAL A 273 4.89 2.27 9.92
CA VAL A 273 3.92 2.68 10.94
C VAL A 273 2.81 3.49 10.25
N ASN A 274 1.56 3.29 10.66
CA ASN A 274 0.39 3.95 10.12
C ASN A 274 -0.09 5.12 10.99
N ALA A 275 -0.92 5.98 10.43
CA ALA A 275 -1.39 7.20 11.07
C ALA A 275 -2.92 7.25 11.18
N TRP A 276 -3.42 7.38 12.42
CA TRP A 276 -4.74 7.95 12.66
C TRP A 276 -4.68 9.46 12.43
N LEU A 277 -5.45 9.92 11.46
CA LEU A 277 -5.45 11.31 11.03
C LEU A 277 -6.34 12.18 11.92
N ARG A 278 -6.09 13.50 11.88
CA ARG A 278 -7.07 14.46 12.38
C ARG A 278 -8.34 14.39 11.54
N GLU A 279 -9.49 14.27 12.18
CA GLU A 279 -10.78 14.26 11.49
C GLU A 279 -11.14 15.64 10.92
N ASN A 280 -10.71 16.70 11.60
CA ASN A 280 -10.88 18.06 11.14
C ASN A 280 -9.74 18.98 11.60
N ARG A 281 -9.58 20.14 10.94
CA ARG A 281 -8.50 21.10 11.19
C ARG A 281 -8.52 21.77 12.57
N PHE A 282 -9.60 21.66 13.32
CA PHE A 282 -9.74 22.28 14.65
C PHE A 282 -9.38 21.30 15.77
N GLU A 283 -9.25 20.02 15.45
CA GLU A 283 -8.91 18.98 16.39
C GLU A 283 -7.49 19.19 16.92
N ARG A 284 -7.35 19.11 18.24
CA ARG A 284 -6.08 19.33 18.94
C ARG A 284 -5.38 18.02 19.22
N ALA A 285 -4.07 18.11 19.44
CA ALA A 285 -3.29 16.98 19.94
C ALA A 285 -3.88 16.42 21.24
N GLY A 286 -4.11 15.10 21.29
CA GLY A 286 -4.82 14.43 22.38
C GLY A 286 -6.32 14.21 22.14
N GLU A 287 -6.96 14.95 21.23
CA GLU A 287 -8.28 14.64 20.69
C GLU A 287 -8.16 13.60 19.55
N HIS A 288 -7.09 13.67 18.75
CA HIS A 288 -6.52 12.58 17.95
C HIS A 288 -5.28 12.05 18.66
N PRO A 289 -4.75 10.87 18.30
CA PRO A 289 -3.53 10.32 18.92
C PRO A 289 -2.34 11.26 18.76
N SER A 290 -2.01 12.00 19.82
CA SER A 290 -0.90 12.94 19.83
C SER A 290 0.44 12.24 19.70
N GLY A 291 1.27 12.70 18.78
CA GLY A 291 2.58 12.13 18.53
C GLY A 291 2.61 10.99 17.51
N GLY A 292 1.48 10.67 16.87
CA GLY A 292 1.43 9.78 15.71
C GLY A 292 2.05 10.39 14.45
N PRO A 293 2.27 9.58 13.37
CA PRO A 293 2.89 10.04 12.13
C PRO A 293 1.92 10.79 11.22
N THR A 294 1.15 11.74 11.78
CA THR A 294 0.27 12.64 11.04
C THR A 294 1.05 13.49 10.03
N SER A 295 0.38 14.06 9.03
CA SER A 295 1.03 14.75 7.92
C SER A 295 1.94 15.91 8.35
N ASN A 296 1.65 16.57 9.48
CA ASN A 296 2.49 17.62 10.07
C ASN A 296 3.70 17.07 10.87
N MET A 297 3.72 15.78 11.19
CA MET A 297 4.79 15.13 11.95
C MET A 297 5.70 14.22 11.10
N ILE A 298 5.45 14.10 9.79
CA ILE A 298 6.25 13.26 8.88
C ILE A 298 7.75 13.60 8.98
N ASP A 299 8.11 14.88 8.94
CA ASP A 299 9.51 15.29 8.98
C ASP A 299 10.17 14.97 10.33
N VAL A 300 9.40 15.01 11.42
CA VAL A 300 9.87 14.61 12.77
C VAL A 300 10.15 13.12 12.78
N TYR A 301 9.24 12.30 12.25
CA TYR A 301 9.42 10.85 12.14
C TYR A 301 10.63 10.49 11.28
N LYS A 302 10.78 11.11 10.10
CA LYS A 302 11.95 10.87 9.23
C LYS A 302 13.27 11.24 9.89
N ALA A 303 13.30 12.28 10.73
CA ALA A 303 14.51 12.68 11.48
C ALA A 303 14.80 11.76 12.67
N ALA A 304 13.78 11.28 13.38
CA ALA A 304 13.89 10.51 14.61
C ALA A 304 13.91 8.99 14.39
N GLY A 305 13.28 8.51 13.31
CA GLY A 305 13.04 7.10 13.00
C GLY A 305 13.61 6.64 11.65
N PRO A 306 14.94 6.67 11.42
CA PRO A 306 15.53 6.35 10.11
C PRO A 306 15.42 4.87 9.71
N ASP A 307 15.13 3.95 10.63
CA ASP A 307 14.96 2.52 10.33
C ASP A 307 13.51 2.18 9.92
N ILE A 308 12.56 3.12 10.09
CA ILE A 308 11.19 2.99 9.59
C ILE A 308 11.20 3.30 8.08
N ASP A 309 10.89 2.30 7.24
CA ASP A 309 11.01 2.45 5.78
C ASP A 309 9.99 3.42 5.21
N LEU A 310 8.75 3.39 5.70
CA LEU A 310 7.71 4.31 5.27
C LEU A 310 6.72 4.63 6.41
N LEU A 311 6.06 5.75 6.25
CA LEU A 311 4.91 6.18 7.05
C LEU A 311 3.67 5.99 6.18
N ALA A 312 2.73 5.18 6.65
CA ALA A 312 1.50 4.88 5.96
C ALA A 312 0.34 5.73 6.51
N VAL A 313 -0.77 5.76 5.79
CA VAL A 313 -1.90 6.63 6.12
C VAL A 313 -3.23 5.90 6.02
N ASP A 314 -4.05 5.99 7.08
CA ASP A 314 -5.37 5.38 7.16
C ASP A 314 -6.40 6.40 6.69
N ILE A 315 -6.99 6.17 5.51
CA ILE A 315 -7.85 7.16 4.86
C ILE A 315 -9.30 6.69 4.86
N TYR A 316 -10.07 7.17 5.80
CA TYR A 316 -11.52 6.98 5.86
C TYR A 316 -12.31 8.21 5.39
N ASN A 317 -11.60 9.25 4.94
CA ASN A 317 -12.21 10.48 4.50
C ASN A 317 -13.02 10.27 3.22
N ARG A 318 -14.30 10.68 3.24
CA ARG A 318 -15.26 10.47 2.16
C ARG A 318 -15.23 11.53 1.07
N ASN A 319 -14.48 12.62 1.30
CA ASN A 319 -14.33 13.70 0.34
C ASN A 319 -13.12 13.44 -0.57
N TYR A 320 -13.32 13.47 -1.89
CA TYR A 320 -12.25 13.17 -2.85
C TYR A 320 -11.08 14.16 -2.80
N VAL A 321 -11.34 15.45 -2.50
CA VAL A 321 -10.27 16.47 -2.38
C VAL A 321 -9.36 16.14 -1.21
N GLN A 322 -9.95 15.79 -0.07
CA GLN A 322 -9.21 15.44 1.14
C GLN A 322 -8.48 14.10 0.97
N PHE A 323 -9.10 13.10 0.33
CA PHE A 323 -8.44 11.83 0.03
C PHE A 323 -7.19 12.05 -0.82
N ARG A 324 -7.29 12.86 -1.87
CA ARG A 324 -6.15 13.20 -2.73
C ARG A 324 -5.09 14.02 -2.03
N ASP A 325 -5.46 15.01 -1.23
CA ASP A 325 -4.55 15.81 -0.42
C ASP A 325 -3.72 14.94 0.55
N LEU A 326 -4.36 13.95 1.18
CA LEU A 326 -3.69 12.99 2.03
C LEU A 326 -2.73 12.10 1.24
N CYS A 327 -3.17 11.54 0.10
CA CYS A 327 -2.27 10.78 -0.76
C CYS A 327 -1.05 11.60 -1.17
N GLU A 328 -1.23 12.87 -1.56
CA GLU A 328 -0.13 13.77 -1.96
C GLU A 328 0.85 14.04 -0.82
N LYS A 329 0.36 14.24 0.41
CA LYS A 329 1.20 14.48 1.59
C LYS A 329 2.08 13.30 1.96
N TYR A 330 1.61 12.07 1.74
CA TYR A 330 2.38 10.86 2.06
C TYR A 330 3.16 10.30 0.85
N ALA A 331 2.79 10.64 -0.39
CA ALA A 331 3.52 10.28 -1.60
C ALA A 331 4.71 11.22 -1.83
N ARG A 332 5.79 11.04 -1.07
CA ARG A 332 6.97 11.90 -1.07
C ARG A 332 8.18 11.21 -1.71
N PRO A 333 9.20 11.95 -2.19
CA PRO A 333 10.45 11.34 -2.65
C PRO A 333 11.19 10.53 -1.57
N ASP A 334 10.93 10.81 -0.29
CA ASP A 334 11.50 10.13 0.88
C ASP A 334 10.48 9.23 1.60
N ASN A 335 9.28 9.05 1.05
CA ASN A 335 8.23 8.23 1.64
C ASN A 335 7.34 7.58 0.59
N ALA A 336 7.26 6.26 0.57
CA ALA A 336 6.30 5.54 -0.26
C ALA A 336 4.87 5.76 0.26
N LEU A 337 3.93 6.02 -0.65
CA LEU A 337 2.52 5.99 -0.28
C LEU A 337 2.09 4.53 -0.09
N PHE A 338 1.47 4.24 1.04
CA PHE A 338 0.72 3.03 1.33
C PHE A 338 -0.56 3.42 2.08
N VAL A 339 -1.69 2.83 1.68
CA VAL A 339 -2.99 3.04 2.33
C VAL A 339 -3.43 1.70 2.94
N PRO A 340 -2.89 1.35 4.13
CA PRO A 340 -3.14 0.05 4.77
C PRO A 340 -4.54 -0.06 5.36
N GLU A 341 -5.17 1.08 5.64
CA GLU A 341 -6.55 1.13 6.10
C GLU A 341 -7.37 2.12 5.29
N THR A 342 -8.52 1.66 4.77
CA THR A 342 -9.49 2.53 4.11
C THR A 342 -10.88 1.93 4.21
N GLY A 343 -11.89 2.75 3.88
CA GLY A 343 -13.27 2.28 3.88
C GLY A 343 -13.57 1.31 2.75
N LYS A 344 -14.76 0.74 2.79
CA LYS A 344 -15.34 -0.15 1.78
C LYS A 344 -16.52 0.51 1.06
N GLY A 345 -17.01 -0.12 0.02
CA GLY A 345 -18.08 0.39 -0.84
C GLY A 345 -17.57 1.12 -2.08
N MET A 346 -18.51 1.54 -2.92
CA MET A 346 -18.21 2.12 -4.24
C MET A 346 -17.39 3.40 -4.13
N LEU A 347 -17.62 4.21 -3.13
CA LEU A 347 -16.88 5.45 -2.90
C LEU A 347 -15.37 5.20 -2.82
N PHE A 348 -14.95 4.30 -1.91
CA PHE A 348 -13.54 4.00 -1.73
C PHE A 348 -12.96 3.18 -2.88
N ALA A 349 -13.75 2.27 -3.47
CA ALA A 349 -13.35 1.54 -4.66
C ALA A 349 -12.96 2.49 -5.81
N ARG A 350 -13.66 3.63 -5.99
CA ARG A 350 -13.27 4.68 -6.95
C ARG A 350 -11.93 5.33 -6.55
N PHE A 351 -11.75 5.66 -5.28
CA PHE A 351 -10.57 6.38 -4.79
C PHE A 351 -9.28 5.55 -4.86
N HIS A 352 -9.37 4.23 -4.83
CA HIS A 352 -8.22 3.35 -5.08
C HIS A 352 -7.53 3.66 -6.41
N PHE A 353 -8.28 4.07 -7.43
CA PHE A 353 -7.72 4.45 -8.73
C PHE A 353 -6.82 5.67 -8.64
N TYR A 354 -7.18 6.69 -7.84
CA TYR A 354 -6.30 7.83 -7.58
C TYR A 354 -5.00 7.42 -6.90
N ALA A 355 -5.10 6.64 -5.81
CA ALA A 355 -3.92 6.17 -5.09
C ALA A 355 -2.96 5.41 -6.01
N ILE A 356 -3.48 4.53 -6.88
CA ILE A 356 -2.69 3.70 -7.80
C ILE A 356 -2.13 4.50 -8.97
N GLY A 357 -2.95 5.32 -9.63
CA GLY A 357 -2.59 5.98 -10.89
C GLY A 357 -1.88 7.31 -10.73
N ASP A 358 -2.37 8.17 -9.82
CA ASP A 358 -1.84 9.53 -9.67
C ASP A 358 -0.74 9.61 -8.60
N TYR A 359 -0.84 8.78 -7.54
CA TYR A 359 0.06 8.87 -6.37
C TYR A 359 1.02 7.69 -6.21
N ASN A 360 1.01 6.73 -7.15
CA ASN A 360 1.97 5.62 -7.23
C ASN A 360 2.05 4.80 -5.93
N THR A 361 0.89 4.56 -5.28
CA THR A 361 0.86 3.76 -4.04
C THR A 361 1.47 2.38 -4.25
N ILE A 362 2.15 1.87 -3.24
CA ILE A 362 2.57 0.45 -3.21
C ILE A 362 1.41 -0.49 -2.89
N GLY A 363 0.28 0.04 -2.43
CA GLY A 363 -0.92 -0.75 -2.19
C GLY A 363 -2.05 -0.02 -1.50
N VAL A 364 -3.18 -0.71 -1.45
CA VAL A 364 -4.41 -0.31 -0.75
C VAL A 364 -5.02 -1.53 -0.06
N ALA A 365 -5.55 -1.36 1.17
CA ALA A 365 -6.23 -2.44 1.90
C ALA A 365 -7.48 -1.92 2.63
N PRO A 366 -8.68 -2.25 2.16
CA PRO A 366 -9.91 -1.95 2.88
C PRO A 366 -10.01 -2.75 4.18
N TYR A 367 -10.44 -2.06 5.24
CA TYR A 367 -10.53 -2.58 6.59
C TYR A 367 -11.79 -3.41 6.84
N GLY A 368 -11.67 -4.45 7.68
CA GLY A 368 -12.78 -5.21 8.21
C GLY A 368 -13.35 -6.23 7.23
N VAL A 369 -12.46 -7.04 6.59
CA VAL A 369 -12.86 -8.05 5.60
C VAL A 369 -13.48 -9.30 6.23
N ASP A 370 -13.08 -9.66 7.45
CA ASP A 370 -13.53 -10.87 8.11
C ASP A 370 -14.98 -10.78 8.61
N PRO A 371 -15.64 -11.95 8.86
CA PRO A 371 -17.06 -12.00 9.22
C PRO A 371 -17.37 -11.56 10.65
N PHE A 372 -16.36 -11.37 11.49
CA PHE A 372 -16.54 -11.13 12.91
C PHE A 372 -16.47 -9.63 13.24
N HIS A 373 -17.49 -8.93 12.84
CA HIS A 373 -17.73 -7.57 13.30
C HIS A 373 -18.36 -7.61 14.70
N GLY A 374 -17.86 -6.77 15.62
CA GLY A 374 -18.40 -6.66 16.99
C GLY A 374 -19.79 -6.04 17.10
N ASP A 375 -20.49 -5.81 15.99
CA ASP A 375 -21.86 -5.28 15.99
C ASP A 375 -22.85 -6.43 16.30
N PRO A 376 -23.52 -6.41 17.47
CA PRO A 376 -24.50 -7.43 17.83
C PRO A 376 -25.76 -7.42 16.94
N HIS A 377 -25.96 -6.37 16.15
CA HIS A 377 -27.06 -6.24 15.20
C HIS A 377 -26.69 -6.66 13.77
N ASP A 378 -25.46 -7.09 13.56
CA ASP A 378 -25.00 -7.58 12.25
C ASP A 378 -25.64 -8.93 11.92
N GLN A 379 -26.64 -8.89 11.03
CA GLN A 379 -27.42 -10.04 10.56
C GLN A 379 -26.90 -10.61 9.21
N ARG A 380 -25.72 -10.16 8.73
CA ARG A 380 -25.16 -10.67 7.47
C ARG A 380 -24.88 -12.16 7.53
N ASP A 381 -24.97 -12.81 6.39
CA ASP A 381 -24.48 -14.18 6.21
C ASP A 381 -22.94 -14.20 6.36
N LYS A 382 -22.46 -14.64 7.51
CA LYS A 382 -21.03 -14.64 7.87
C LYS A 382 -20.21 -15.70 7.11
N THR A 383 -20.82 -16.46 6.23
CA THR A 383 -20.13 -17.37 5.31
C THR A 383 -19.76 -16.73 3.98
N LYS A 384 -20.28 -15.54 3.68
CA LYS A 384 -20.06 -14.80 2.45
C LYS A 384 -19.31 -13.51 2.68
N LEU A 385 -18.63 -13.05 1.64
CA LEU A 385 -18.03 -11.71 1.64
C LEU A 385 -19.12 -10.64 1.85
N ASP A 386 -18.83 -9.64 2.69
CA ASP A 386 -19.70 -8.46 2.85
C ASP A 386 -19.92 -7.79 1.48
N GLU A 387 -21.18 -7.61 1.06
CA GLU A 387 -21.53 -7.00 -0.21
C GLU A 387 -20.90 -5.63 -0.46
N LYS A 388 -20.56 -4.89 0.62
CA LYS A 388 -19.80 -3.63 0.53
C LYS A 388 -18.42 -3.81 -0.09
N PHE A 389 -17.86 -5.01 -0.11
CA PHE A 389 -16.62 -5.31 -0.82
C PHE A 389 -16.83 -5.61 -2.32
N SER A 390 -18.05 -5.79 -2.81
CA SER A 390 -18.31 -6.14 -4.21
C SER A 390 -17.66 -5.17 -5.23
N PRO A 391 -17.70 -3.83 -5.05
CA PRO A 391 -17.02 -2.89 -5.95
C PRO A 391 -15.49 -3.03 -5.91
N ILE A 392 -14.94 -3.41 -4.76
CA ILE A 392 -13.50 -3.63 -4.56
C ILE A 392 -13.08 -4.96 -5.21
N ALA A 393 -13.88 -6.01 -5.04
CA ALA A 393 -13.68 -7.29 -5.73
C ALA A 393 -13.69 -7.12 -7.26
N ALA A 394 -14.59 -6.28 -7.78
CA ALA A 394 -14.59 -5.91 -9.20
C ALA A 394 -13.29 -5.23 -9.62
N ASN A 395 -12.78 -4.27 -8.81
CA ASN A 395 -11.48 -3.64 -9.05
C ASN A 395 -10.36 -4.67 -9.08
N TYR A 396 -10.29 -5.56 -8.08
CA TYR A 396 -9.19 -6.51 -7.96
C TYR A 396 -9.17 -7.51 -9.11
N ARG A 397 -10.35 -8.01 -9.54
CA ARG A 397 -10.44 -8.85 -10.75
C ARG A 397 -9.91 -8.16 -11.99
N LEU A 398 -10.19 -6.87 -12.15
CA LEU A 398 -9.75 -6.10 -13.32
C LEU A 398 -8.27 -5.71 -13.25
N LEU A 399 -7.79 -5.32 -12.07
CA LEU A 399 -6.43 -4.80 -11.89
C LEU A 399 -5.37 -5.91 -11.79
N THR A 400 -5.70 -7.07 -11.19
CA THR A 400 -4.74 -8.15 -10.94
C THR A 400 -3.96 -8.58 -12.19
N PRO A 401 -4.59 -8.87 -13.34
CA PRO A 401 -3.85 -9.23 -14.55
C PRO A 401 -3.00 -8.08 -15.10
N ALA A 402 -3.36 -6.83 -14.80
CA ALA A 402 -2.67 -5.62 -15.28
C ALA A 402 -1.56 -5.12 -14.33
N ILE A 403 -1.33 -5.74 -13.16
CA ILE A 403 -0.29 -5.33 -12.20
C ILE A 403 1.08 -5.11 -12.87
N PRO A 404 1.58 -6.01 -13.74
CA PRO A 404 2.88 -5.79 -14.39
C PRO A 404 2.91 -4.50 -15.24
N LEU A 405 1.84 -4.20 -15.97
CA LEU A 405 1.73 -2.95 -16.73
C LEU A 405 1.66 -1.74 -15.78
N ILE A 406 0.77 -1.78 -14.80
CA ILE A 406 0.58 -0.70 -13.81
C ILE A 406 1.92 -0.37 -13.14
N THR A 407 2.57 -1.37 -12.56
CA THR A 407 3.85 -1.19 -11.86
C THR A 407 4.98 -0.73 -12.78
N SER A 408 4.97 -1.07 -14.06
CA SER A 408 5.95 -0.57 -15.02
C SER A 408 5.79 0.92 -15.31
N LEU A 409 4.56 1.43 -15.28
CA LEU A 409 4.21 2.82 -15.61
C LEU A 409 4.17 3.75 -14.39
N GLN A 410 3.99 3.24 -13.18
CA GLN A 410 4.01 4.05 -11.96
C GLN A 410 5.29 4.89 -11.86
N GLY A 411 5.17 6.16 -11.47
CA GLY A 411 6.27 7.10 -11.32
C GLY A 411 6.94 7.56 -12.62
N THR A 412 6.41 7.18 -13.80
CA THR A 412 6.92 7.63 -15.11
C THR A 412 6.17 8.85 -15.65
N GLY A 413 5.08 9.28 -15.02
CA GLY A 413 4.16 10.29 -15.51
C GLY A 413 3.22 9.79 -16.61
N LYS A 414 3.34 8.52 -17.02
CA LYS A 414 2.56 7.89 -18.09
C LYS A 414 1.35 7.09 -17.60
N LEU A 415 1.21 6.89 -16.31
CA LEU A 415 0.02 6.33 -15.67
C LEU A 415 -0.76 7.46 -15.02
N LYS A 416 -2.05 7.55 -15.32
CA LYS A 416 -2.96 8.56 -14.78
C LYS A 416 -4.28 7.93 -14.40
N ALA A 417 -4.95 8.54 -13.43
CA ALA A 417 -6.28 8.12 -12.99
C ALA A 417 -7.34 9.20 -13.22
N ALA A 418 -8.55 8.75 -13.42
CA ALA A 418 -9.73 9.59 -13.29
C ALA A 418 -10.86 8.81 -12.65
N VAL A 419 -11.61 9.48 -11.79
CA VAL A 419 -12.81 8.92 -11.17
C VAL A 419 -13.97 9.89 -11.29
N GLU A 420 -15.19 9.37 -11.24
CA GLU A 420 -16.40 10.16 -11.11
C GLU A 420 -16.42 10.82 -9.73
N GLU A 421 -16.21 12.13 -9.71
CA GLU A 421 -16.25 12.98 -8.51
C GLU A 421 -17.64 13.62 -8.38
N ASP A 422 -18.06 13.90 -7.16
CA ASP A 422 -19.32 14.56 -6.94
C ASP A 422 -19.35 15.95 -7.63
N GLY A 423 -20.30 16.16 -8.53
CA GLY A 423 -20.48 17.41 -9.27
C GLY A 423 -19.56 17.62 -10.48
N LEU A 424 -18.68 16.68 -10.82
CA LEU A 424 -17.82 16.76 -12.01
C LEU A 424 -18.16 15.66 -13.01
N GLY A 425 -18.79 16.02 -14.13
CA GLY A 425 -19.12 15.09 -15.21
C GLY A 425 -17.97 14.82 -16.20
N GLU A 426 -16.92 15.66 -16.23
CA GLU A 426 -15.84 15.58 -17.21
C GLU A 426 -14.46 15.75 -16.59
N LYS A 427 -13.47 15.06 -17.14
CA LYS A 427 -12.06 15.20 -16.79
C LYS A 427 -11.17 15.08 -18.02
N LEU A 428 -10.16 15.95 -18.13
CA LEU A 428 -9.20 15.94 -19.20
C LEU A 428 -7.84 15.43 -18.68
N LEU A 429 -7.33 14.38 -19.32
CA LEU A 429 -5.98 13.86 -19.07
C LEU A 429 -5.07 14.20 -20.22
N HIS A 430 -3.87 14.71 -19.91
CA HIS A 430 -2.87 15.07 -20.90
C HIS A 430 -1.81 13.98 -21.04
N PHE A 431 -1.54 13.53 -22.26
CA PHE A 431 -0.48 12.58 -22.61
C PHE A 431 0.50 13.19 -23.61
N SER A 432 1.43 12.41 -24.14
CA SER A 432 2.49 12.91 -25.02
C SER A 432 1.92 13.65 -26.24
N ASN A 433 1.10 12.98 -27.04
CA ASN A 433 0.56 13.51 -28.30
C ASN A 433 -0.96 13.74 -28.25
N TYR A 434 -1.63 13.24 -27.22
CA TYR A 434 -3.09 13.27 -27.15
C TYR A 434 -3.57 13.76 -25.79
N ASP A 435 -4.69 14.46 -25.84
CA ASP A 435 -5.55 14.69 -24.70
C ASP A 435 -6.66 13.65 -24.70
N LEU A 436 -7.01 13.13 -23.53
CA LEU A 436 -8.10 12.19 -23.34
C LEU A 436 -9.19 12.86 -22.51
N LEU A 437 -10.32 13.15 -23.16
CA LEU A 437 -11.52 13.60 -22.48
C LEU A 437 -12.28 12.39 -21.95
N LEU A 438 -12.55 12.41 -20.66
CA LEU A 438 -13.34 11.41 -19.94
C LEU A 438 -14.64 12.04 -19.48
N THR A 439 -15.77 11.35 -19.66
CA THR A 439 -17.09 11.80 -19.24
C THR A 439 -17.74 10.73 -18.37
N PHE A 440 -18.29 11.14 -17.24
CA PHE A 440 -18.92 10.29 -16.24
C PHE A 440 -20.42 10.56 -16.14
N GLY A 441 -21.16 9.68 -15.48
CA GLY A 441 -22.54 9.95 -15.07
C GLY A 441 -23.54 9.94 -16.20
N PHE A 442 -23.46 8.98 -17.16
CA PHE A 442 -24.41 8.93 -18.29
C PHE A 442 -25.84 8.66 -17.82
N PRO A 443 -26.79 9.63 -17.98
CA PRO A 443 -28.16 9.46 -17.52
C PRO A 443 -28.92 8.32 -18.23
N SER A 444 -28.56 8.03 -19.48
CA SER A 444 -29.30 7.07 -20.33
C SER A 444 -29.02 5.61 -20.05
N TYR A 445 -27.90 5.28 -19.35
CA TYR A 445 -27.50 3.89 -19.11
C TYR A 445 -27.33 3.58 -17.62
N LYS A 446 -27.31 4.57 -16.74
CA LYS A 446 -27.22 4.35 -15.29
C LYS A 446 -28.57 4.01 -14.68
N THR A 447 -28.69 2.80 -14.23
CA THR A 447 -29.74 2.39 -13.30
C THR A 447 -29.41 2.77 -11.87
N ASN A 448 -28.13 3.04 -11.57
CA ASN A 448 -27.62 3.38 -10.25
C ASN A 448 -27.37 4.87 -10.13
N LYS A 449 -27.81 5.47 -9.01
CA LYS A 449 -27.62 6.91 -8.72
C LYS A 449 -26.27 7.20 -8.09
N GLU A 450 -25.56 6.18 -7.60
CA GLU A 450 -24.25 6.34 -6.97
C GLU A 450 -23.16 6.47 -8.04
N PRO A 451 -22.24 7.45 -7.93
CA PRO A 451 -21.09 7.57 -8.80
C PRO A 451 -20.27 6.27 -8.82
N SER A 452 -19.94 5.76 -10.01
CA SER A 452 -19.24 4.47 -10.19
C SER A 452 -18.08 4.53 -11.18
N GLY A 453 -18.03 5.57 -12.03
CA GLY A 453 -17.03 5.74 -13.06
C GLY A 453 -15.62 5.87 -12.49
N ARG A 454 -14.68 5.06 -13.03
CA ARG A 454 -13.27 5.08 -12.66
C ARG A 454 -12.41 4.43 -13.72
N VAL A 455 -11.23 4.99 -13.98
CA VAL A 455 -10.33 4.48 -15.01
C VAL A 455 -8.87 4.79 -14.67
N LEU A 456 -7.99 3.82 -14.92
CA LEU A 456 -6.55 4.01 -15.09
C LEU A 456 -6.26 4.09 -16.58
N VAL A 457 -5.40 5.03 -16.97
CA VAL A 457 -4.94 5.18 -18.35
C VAL A 457 -3.42 5.14 -18.36
N GLY A 458 -2.87 4.17 -19.06
CA GLY A 458 -1.44 3.97 -19.23
C GLY A 458 -1.00 4.26 -20.66
N GLU A 459 -0.05 5.18 -20.86
CA GLU A 459 0.60 5.44 -22.15
C GLU A 459 1.85 4.55 -22.28
N THR A 460 1.81 3.54 -23.14
CA THR A 460 2.95 2.64 -23.39
C THR A 460 3.85 3.14 -24.54
N ALA A 461 3.28 3.88 -25.47
CA ALA A 461 3.98 4.63 -26.52
C ALA A 461 3.19 5.93 -26.80
N PRO A 462 3.78 6.92 -27.46
CA PRO A 462 3.13 8.22 -27.72
C PRO A 462 1.76 8.15 -28.42
N ASP A 463 1.40 7.01 -28.97
CA ASP A 463 0.18 6.73 -29.73
C ASP A 463 -0.50 5.40 -29.32
N GLU A 464 -0.03 4.75 -28.23
CA GLU A 464 -0.60 3.51 -27.74
C GLU A 464 -0.95 3.61 -26.24
N PHE A 465 -2.19 3.22 -25.90
CA PHE A 465 -2.77 3.39 -24.58
C PHE A 465 -3.44 2.11 -24.11
N TYR A 466 -3.45 1.92 -22.79
CA TYR A 466 -4.34 0.97 -22.11
C TYR A 466 -5.29 1.75 -21.21
N LEU A 467 -6.59 1.46 -21.33
CA LEU A 467 -7.63 1.97 -20.45
C LEU A 467 -8.15 0.79 -19.62
N ILE A 468 -8.11 0.93 -18.31
CA ILE A 468 -8.52 -0.11 -17.35
C ILE A 468 -9.56 0.52 -16.45
N GLY A 469 -10.84 0.16 -16.59
CA GLY A 469 -11.85 0.88 -15.82
C GLY A 469 -13.28 0.48 -16.06
N PHE A 470 -14.16 1.30 -15.49
CA PHE A 470 -15.60 1.09 -15.39
C PHE A 470 -16.37 2.37 -15.71
N ASP A 471 -17.58 2.26 -16.25
CA ASP A 471 -18.58 3.34 -16.36
C ASP A 471 -18.03 4.70 -16.82
N THR A 472 -17.13 4.71 -17.80
CA THR A 472 -16.47 5.93 -18.25
C THR A 472 -16.51 6.03 -19.76
N LYS A 473 -17.09 7.09 -20.32
CA LYS A 473 -16.96 7.44 -21.73
C LYS A 473 -15.62 8.15 -21.96
N PHE A 474 -14.98 7.90 -23.09
CA PHE A 474 -13.68 8.49 -23.40
C PHE A 474 -13.59 8.94 -24.84
N GLN A 475 -12.80 10.00 -25.07
CA GLN A 475 -12.52 10.51 -26.42
C GLN A 475 -11.08 11.02 -26.48
N PHE A 476 -10.29 10.48 -27.40
CA PHE A 476 -8.96 10.99 -27.72
C PHE A 476 -9.04 12.17 -28.68
N ARG A 477 -8.20 13.18 -28.43
CA ARG A 477 -8.01 14.34 -29.29
C ARG A 477 -6.51 14.63 -29.43
N PRO A 478 -6.03 15.07 -30.59
CA PRO A 478 -4.66 15.56 -30.69
C PRO A 478 -4.41 16.69 -29.69
N ARG A 479 -3.31 16.59 -28.97
CA ARG A 479 -2.92 17.62 -28.02
C ARG A 479 -2.46 18.89 -28.77
N LEU A 480 -2.80 20.04 -28.23
CA LEU A 480 -2.29 21.31 -28.78
C LEU A 480 -0.75 21.31 -28.72
N GLY A 481 -0.12 21.58 -29.87
CA GLY A 481 1.34 21.56 -30.02
C GLY A 481 1.94 20.20 -30.39
N SER A 482 1.14 19.13 -30.54
CA SER A 482 1.61 17.80 -31.00
C SER A 482 2.00 17.78 -32.48
N GLY A 483 1.61 18.80 -33.27
CA GLY A 483 1.78 18.82 -34.71
C GLY A 483 0.69 18.07 -35.49
N PHE A 484 -0.30 17.52 -34.81
CA PHE A 484 -1.42 16.80 -35.41
C PHE A 484 -2.69 17.66 -35.45
N SER A 485 -3.40 17.65 -36.59
CA SER A 485 -4.70 18.30 -36.77
C SER A 485 -5.88 17.37 -36.52
N ALA A 486 -5.68 16.07 -36.67
CA ALA A 486 -6.66 15.03 -36.44
C ALA A 486 -5.99 13.73 -35.94
N SER A 487 -6.79 12.78 -35.54
CA SER A 487 -6.33 11.43 -35.21
C SER A 487 -7.20 10.37 -35.87
N GLU A 488 -6.57 9.27 -36.26
CA GLU A 488 -7.23 8.09 -36.78
C GLU A 488 -7.05 6.95 -35.80
N LEU A 489 -8.11 6.19 -35.55
CA LEU A 489 -8.06 4.96 -34.77
C LEU A 489 -7.48 3.84 -35.66
N ILE A 490 -6.35 3.28 -35.24
CA ILE A 490 -5.76 2.11 -35.92
C ILE A 490 -6.41 0.83 -35.44
N TYR A 491 -6.54 0.66 -34.12
CA TYR A 491 -7.33 -0.41 -33.50
C TYR A 491 -7.74 -0.05 -32.08
N MET A 492 -8.83 -0.67 -31.66
CA MET A 492 -9.28 -0.73 -30.28
C MET A 492 -9.57 -2.20 -29.93
N GLU A 493 -8.77 -2.77 -29.05
CA GLU A 493 -8.83 -4.16 -28.67
C GLU A 493 -9.28 -4.30 -27.23
N GLU A 494 -10.25 -5.16 -26.99
CA GLU A 494 -10.60 -5.63 -25.64
C GLU A 494 -9.85 -6.90 -25.32
N GLY A 495 -9.33 -7.03 -24.10
CA GLY A 495 -8.59 -8.20 -23.70
C GLY A 495 -8.19 -8.21 -22.22
N THR A 496 -7.19 -9.01 -21.93
CA THR A 496 -6.57 -9.12 -20.59
C THR A 496 -5.09 -9.43 -20.72
N PHE A 497 -4.38 -9.47 -19.58
CA PHE A 497 -3.01 -9.95 -19.56
C PHE A 497 -2.95 -11.37 -19.00
N GLU A 498 -2.21 -12.24 -19.66
CA GLU A 498 -1.86 -13.57 -19.19
C GLU A 498 -0.35 -13.67 -19.09
N ASN A 499 0.18 -13.91 -17.89
CA ASN A 499 1.63 -13.95 -17.63
C ASN A 499 2.35 -12.70 -18.17
N GLY A 500 1.77 -11.52 -18.00
CA GLY A 500 2.32 -10.24 -18.47
C GLY A 500 2.21 -9.99 -19.98
N THR A 501 1.60 -10.90 -20.74
CA THR A 501 1.41 -10.78 -22.19
C THR A 501 -0.04 -10.42 -22.51
N TRP A 502 -0.24 -9.40 -23.37
CA TRP A 502 -1.57 -9.01 -23.83
C TRP A 502 -2.24 -10.14 -24.62
N LYS A 503 -3.47 -10.47 -24.23
CA LYS A 503 -4.35 -11.43 -24.89
C LYS A 503 -5.62 -10.74 -25.32
N ARG A 504 -5.73 -10.46 -26.62
CA ARG A 504 -6.93 -9.91 -27.23
C ARG A 504 -8.07 -10.92 -27.17
N ARG A 505 -9.23 -10.46 -26.72
CA ARG A 505 -10.51 -11.21 -26.76
C ARG A 505 -11.32 -10.84 -28.01
N ARG A 506 -11.47 -9.54 -28.27
CA ARG A 506 -12.19 -9.01 -29.45
C ARG A 506 -11.65 -7.66 -29.89
N ILE A 507 -12.05 -7.24 -31.06
CA ILE A 507 -11.81 -5.89 -31.58
C ILE A 507 -13.11 -5.11 -31.47
N TRP A 508 -13.04 -3.87 -31.01
CA TRP A 508 -14.15 -2.94 -31.02
C TRP A 508 -14.20 -2.22 -32.35
N ASN A 509 -15.36 -2.20 -32.99
CA ASN A 509 -15.67 -1.47 -34.22
C ASN A 509 -17.11 -0.95 -34.16
N GLY A 510 -17.50 -0.15 -35.15
CA GLY A 510 -18.89 0.31 -35.27
C GLY A 510 -19.36 1.06 -34.03
N ASP A 511 -20.45 0.62 -33.46
CA ASP A 511 -21.13 1.28 -32.34
C ASP A 511 -20.28 1.28 -31.05
N GLU A 512 -19.48 0.25 -30.79
CA GLU A 512 -18.59 0.23 -29.62
C GLU A 512 -17.57 1.36 -29.68
N VAL A 513 -16.99 1.62 -30.88
CA VAL A 513 -16.05 2.73 -31.09
C VAL A 513 -16.78 4.07 -31.07
N TYR A 514 -17.97 4.14 -31.68
CA TYR A 514 -18.78 5.36 -31.67
C TYR A 514 -19.15 5.80 -30.24
N HIS A 515 -19.53 4.85 -29.40
CA HIS A 515 -19.84 5.13 -28.01
C HIS A 515 -18.62 5.30 -27.12
N SER A 516 -17.54 4.56 -27.38
CA SER A 516 -16.28 4.58 -26.63
C SER A 516 -16.50 4.65 -25.11
N THR A 517 -17.22 3.65 -24.57
CA THR A 517 -17.64 3.63 -23.16
C THR A 517 -17.17 2.35 -22.48
N LEU A 518 -16.39 2.49 -21.39
CA LEU A 518 -16.04 1.38 -20.53
C LEU A 518 -17.30 0.85 -19.83
N THR A 519 -17.46 -0.46 -19.83
CA THR A 519 -18.68 -1.12 -19.34
C THR A 519 -18.81 -1.07 -17.80
N PRO A 520 -20.02 -1.20 -17.23
CA PRO A 520 -20.22 -1.29 -15.78
C PRO A 520 -19.50 -2.47 -15.13
N ASP A 521 -19.31 -3.58 -15.85
CA ASP A 521 -18.62 -4.78 -15.36
C ASP A 521 -17.09 -4.65 -15.39
N GLY A 522 -16.60 -3.55 -16.00
CA GLY A 522 -15.18 -3.27 -16.15
C GLY A 522 -14.55 -3.91 -17.38
N VAL A 523 -13.62 -3.22 -17.99
CA VAL A 523 -12.95 -3.68 -19.21
C VAL A 523 -11.51 -3.15 -19.26
N ILE A 524 -10.63 -3.91 -19.92
CA ILE A 524 -9.29 -3.45 -20.32
C ILE A 524 -9.31 -3.28 -21.84
N LEU A 525 -9.04 -2.08 -22.29
CA LEU A 525 -8.90 -1.75 -23.71
C LEU A 525 -7.45 -1.41 -24.03
N LYS A 526 -6.97 -1.91 -25.16
CA LYS A 526 -5.73 -1.47 -25.81
C LYS A 526 -6.11 -0.63 -27.02
N VAL A 527 -5.66 0.63 -27.07
CA VAL A 527 -6.00 1.60 -28.12
C VAL A 527 -4.73 2.05 -28.82
N LYS A 528 -4.72 1.97 -30.14
CA LYS A 528 -3.65 2.52 -30.99
C LYS A 528 -4.22 3.60 -31.90
N LEU A 529 -3.58 4.75 -31.89
CA LEU A 529 -3.93 5.90 -32.70
C LEU A 529 -2.83 6.20 -33.71
N ARG A 530 -3.17 7.00 -34.71
CA ARG A 530 -2.24 7.65 -35.64
C ARG A 530 -2.60 9.13 -35.74
N GLY A 531 -1.65 10.00 -35.43
CA GLY A 531 -1.81 11.44 -35.66
C GLY A 531 -1.71 11.77 -37.15
N LEU A 532 -2.54 12.70 -37.60
CA LEU A 532 -2.61 13.14 -38.98
C LEU A 532 -2.26 14.63 -39.07
N GLN A 533 -1.37 14.99 -39.99
CA GLN A 533 -1.00 16.39 -40.25
C GLN A 533 -2.00 17.03 -41.21
N SER A 534 -2.13 18.35 -41.18
CA SER A 534 -3.15 19.08 -41.94
C SER A 534 -3.00 18.94 -43.49
N ASP A 535 -1.79 18.67 -43.98
CA ASP A 535 -1.50 18.42 -45.39
C ASP A 535 -1.91 17.02 -45.88
N GLN A 536 -2.15 16.08 -44.94
CA GLN A 536 -2.60 14.70 -45.23
C GLN A 536 -4.14 14.57 -45.29
N TYR A 537 -4.87 15.60 -44.86
CA TYR A 537 -6.34 15.66 -44.91
C TYR A 537 -6.80 16.81 -45.82
N ASN A 538 -6.71 16.61 -47.12
CA ASN A 538 -7.29 17.55 -48.10
C ASN A 538 -8.76 17.14 -48.40
N THR A 539 -9.57 16.97 -47.39
CA THR A 539 -11.01 16.92 -47.55
C THR A 539 -11.61 18.26 -47.12
N LYS A 540 -11.80 19.13 -48.08
CA LYS A 540 -12.82 20.18 -47.94
C LYS A 540 -14.11 19.43 -47.58
N PRO A 541 -14.79 19.78 -46.49
CA PRO A 541 -16.11 19.25 -46.26
C PRO A 541 -16.97 19.72 -47.42
N ASN A 542 -17.39 18.80 -48.27
CA ASN A 542 -18.47 19.06 -49.23
C ASN A 542 -19.74 19.16 -48.36
N PHE A 543 -20.03 20.37 -47.91
CA PHE A 543 -21.38 20.76 -47.55
C PHE A 543 -22.10 21.04 -48.88
N GLU A 544 -22.51 20.01 -49.58
CA GLU A 544 -23.60 20.16 -50.53
C GLU A 544 -24.89 19.78 -49.79
N GLN A 545 -25.66 20.81 -49.48
CA GLN A 545 -27.07 21.11 -49.25
C GLN A 545 -27.99 20.00 -48.70
#